data_6de1468d8cbc12827bc2248ca35f0885
#
_entry.id   6de1468d8cbc12827bc2248ca35f0885
#
_cell.length_a   1.000
_cell.length_b   1.000
_cell.length_c   1.000
_cell.angle_alpha   90.00
_cell.angle_beta   90.00
_cell.angle_gamma   90.00
#
_symmetry.space_group_name_H-M   'P 1'
#
loop_
_entity.id
_entity.type
_entity.pdbx_description
1 polymer ?
#
loop_
_entity_poly.entity_id
_entity_poly.type
_entity_poly.pdbx_seq_one_letter_code
_entity_poly.pdbx_strand_id
1 'polypeptide(L)'
;QDASLHIQYVVPQAGTSVKLGEAVMTFYGPLDNTYRYGRAQDAPNLNTRQVNKYSIVTRIVYGSNSFLMTGDAQQETIKKIVARGYDLSAQVLKQPHHGYQDVRLQDKPKGRYVYDSDHKYLIDRTGASIAIISNGYKNVNQTPESNVLRDLSGMDVYQTSDKGTIVVSSDGKNLSVSAQKGGNVPSHAGYVVKQKRTPLMQKVTVQANTKKKMTPLRSDASA
;
A
#
# COMPACT_ATOMS: atom_id res chain seq x y z
N GLN A 1 -18.92 -13.88 -21.22
CA GLN A 1 -17.81 -14.58 -20.56
C GLN A 1 -17.23 -15.54 -21.59
N ASP A 2 -15.95 -15.37 -21.92
CA ASP A 2 -15.26 -16.30 -22.81
C ASP A 2 -15.00 -17.60 -22.04
N ALA A 3 -15.71 -18.68 -22.42
CA ALA A 3 -15.61 -19.98 -21.79
C ALA A 3 -14.24 -20.66 -21.97
N SER A 4 -13.36 -20.10 -22.81
CA SER A 4 -11.99 -20.57 -23.04
C SER A 4 -10.99 -20.06 -21.99
N LEU A 5 -11.34 -19.05 -21.21
CA LEU A 5 -10.49 -18.49 -20.17
C LEU A 5 -10.73 -19.21 -18.83
N HIS A 6 -9.79 -20.06 -18.46
CA HIS A 6 -9.77 -20.64 -17.12
C HIS A 6 -9.30 -19.60 -16.09
N ILE A 7 -10.23 -18.76 -15.59
CA ILE A 7 -9.95 -17.75 -14.59
C ILE A 7 -9.97 -18.41 -13.21
N GLN A 8 -8.85 -18.39 -12.53
CA GLN A 8 -8.74 -18.82 -11.14
C GLN A 8 -8.94 -17.62 -10.20
N TYR A 9 -9.94 -17.70 -9.35
CA TYR A 9 -10.18 -16.69 -8.31
C TYR A 9 -9.42 -17.08 -7.05
N VAL A 10 -8.59 -16.17 -6.56
CA VAL A 10 -7.86 -16.35 -5.30
C VAL A 10 -8.30 -15.27 -4.33
N VAL A 11 -8.78 -15.69 -3.16
CA VAL A 11 -9.01 -14.76 -2.04
C VAL A 11 -7.68 -14.53 -1.33
N PRO A 12 -7.15 -13.30 -1.34
CA PRO A 12 -5.86 -13.04 -0.71
C PRO A 12 -5.95 -13.24 0.81
N GLN A 13 -4.92 -13.89 1.36
CA GLN A 13 -4.76 -14.04 2.80
C GLN A 13 -3.47 -13.35 3.22
N ALA A 14 -3.53 -12.56 4.29
CA ALA A 14 -2.34 -11.88 4.80
C ALA A 14 -1.24 -12.89 5.17
N GLY A 15 -0.03 -12.64 4.69
CA GLY A 15 1.14 -13.50 4.86
C GLY A 15 1.35 -14.50 3.72
N THR A 16 0.41 -14.64 2.78
CA THR A 16 0.61 -15.50 1.60
C THR A 16 1.30 -14.73 0.48
N SER A 17 1.95 -15.46 -0.43
CA SER A 17 2.67 -14.88 -1.55
C SER A 17 2.35 -15.59 -2.86
N VAL A 18 2.41 -14.84 -3.96
CA VAL A 18 2.26 -15.33 -5.33
C VAL A 18 3.50 -14.96 -6.13
N LYS A 19 4.00 -15.88 -6.94
CA LYS A 19 5.06 -15.60 -7.90
C LYS A 19 4.46 -15.01 -9.18
N LEU A 20 5.05 -13.91 -9.65
CA LEU A 20 4.73 -13.23 -10.91
C LEU A 20 6.00 -13.23 -11.78
N GLY A 21 6.28 -14.35 -12.45
CA GLY A 21 7.59 -14.59 -13.06
C GLY A 21 8.68 -14.65 -11.99
N GLU A 22 9.67 -13.76 -12.09
CA GLU A 22 10.75 -13.63 -11.08
C GLU A 22 10.37 -12.73 -9.90
N ALA A 23 9.27 -11.97 -10.02
CA ALA A 23 8.79 -11.15 -8.92
C ALA A 23 7.98 -11.97 -7.92
N VAL A 24 7.98 -11.52 -6.67
CA VAL A 24 7.18 -12.10 -5.59
C VAL A 24 6.24 -11.02 -5.06
N MET A 25 4.95 -11.30 -5.08
CA MET A 25 3.92 -10.46 -4.48
C MET A 25 3.44 -11.11 -3.18
N THR A 26 3.58 -10.41 -2.07
CA THR A 26 3.12 -10.84 -0.75
C THR A 26 1.93 -10.02 -0.33
N PHE A 27 0.87 -10.67 0.14
CA PHE A 27 -0.31 -10.02 0.67
C PHE A 27 -0.11 -9.67 2.14
N TYR A 28 -0.33 -8.40 2.48
CA TYR A 28 -0.30 -7.90 3.86
C TYR A 28 -1.69 -7.57 4.39
N GLY A 29 -2.65 -7.41 3.51
CA GLY A 29 -4.07 -7.24 3.79
C GLY A 29 -4.94 -7.85 2.69
N PRO A 30 -6.24 -8.06 2.99
CA PRO A 30 -6.91 -7.74 4.25
C PRO A 30 -6.45 -8.63 5.42
N LEU A 31 -6.45 -8.04 6.62
CA LEU A 31 -5.99 -8.75 7.83
C LEU A 31 -7.07 -9.64 8.45
N ASP A 32 -8.29 -9.41 8.07
CA ASP A 32 -9.47 -10.08 8.57
C ASP A 32 -10.29 -10.55 7.36
N ASN A 33 -10.45 -11.86 7.25
CA ASN A 33 -11.21 -12.50 6.18
C ASN A 33 -12.66 -12.79 6.61
N THR A 34 -13.14 -12.17 7.68
CA THR A 34 -14.53 -12.34 8.14
C THR A 34 -15.54 -11.74 7.17
N TYR A 35 -15.10 -10.81 6.32
CA TYR A 35 -15.88 -10.36 5.18
C TYR A 35 -15.82 -11.41 4.07
N ARG A 36 -16.72 -12.37 4.15
CA ARG A 36 -17.00 -13.22 2.99
C ARG A 36 -17.70 -12.34 1.96
N TYR A 37 -17.13 -12.20 0.78
CA TYR A 37 -17.81 -11.73 -0.41
C TYR A 37 -18.94 -12.70 -0.77
N GLY A 38 -19.89 -12.86 0.12
CA GLY A 38 -21.19 -13.41 -0.15
C GLY A 38 -22.03 -12.26 -0.70
N ARG A 39 -22.77 -12.50 -1.72
CA ARG A 39 -23.69 -11.62 -2.47
C ARG A 39 -23.92 -10.25 -1.84
N ALA A 40 -24.07 -9.21 -2.64
CA ALA A 40 -24.29 -7.83 -2.17
C ALA A 40 -25.43 -7.70 -1.12
N GLN A 41 -26.29 -8.70 -1.02
CA GLN A 41 -27.37 -8.84 -0.06
C GLN A 41 -26.89 -9.23 1.36
N ASP A 42 -25.71 -9.87 1.46
CA ASP A 42 -25.15 -10.34 2.72
C ASP A 42 -24.08 -9.35 3.27
N ALA A 43 -23.78 -8.31 2.49
CA ALA A 43 -22.93 -7.23 2.97
C ALA A 43 -23.72 -6.47 4.05
N PRO A 44 -23.29 -6.47 5.31
CA PRO A 44 -23.86 -5.54 6.27
C PRO A 44 -23.72 -4.14 5.68
N ASN A 45 -24.58 -3.20 6.06
CA ASN A 45 -24.56 -1.80 5.64
C ASN A 45 -23.24 -1.14 6.08
N LEU A 46 -22.12 -1.56 5.45
CA LEU A 46 -20.79 -1.03 5.73
C LEU A 46 -20.71 0.34 5.07
N ASN A 47 -20.34 1.35 5.84
CA ASN A 47 -19.97 2.63 5.27
C ASN A 47 -18.59 2.52 4.58
N THR A 48 -18.26 3.47 3.73
CA THR A 48 -17.02 3.50 2.95
C THR A 48 -15.76 3.27 3.82
N ARG A 49 -15.76 3.84 5.04
CA ARG A 49 -14.64 3.67 5.97
C ARG A 49 -14.46 2.21 6.43
N GLN A 50 -15.57 1.51 6.62
CA GLN A 50 -15.53 0.09 7.00
C GLN A 50 -15.06 -0.77 5.83
N VAL A 51 -15.46 -0.44 4.59
CA VAL A 51 -15.02 -1.14 3.38
C VAL A 51 -13.51 -0.99 3.17
N ASN A 52 -12.96 0.19 3.39
CA ASN A 52 -11.53 0.47 3.21
C ASN A 52 -10.62 -0.37 4.13
N LYS A 53 -11.13 -0.88 5.26
CA LYS A 53 -10.39 -1.81 6.13
C LYS A 53 -10.04 -3.14 5.44
N TYR A 54 -10.78 -3.49 4.40
CA TYR A 54 -10.57 -4.71 3.62
C TYR A 54 -9.74 -4.48 2.36
N SER A 55 -9.11 -3.33 2.24
CA SER A 55 -8.19 -3.06 1.13
C SER A 55 -7.12 -4.12 1.03
N ILE A 56 -6.88 -4.58 -0.18
CA ILE A 56 -5.78 -5.48 -0.47
C ILE A 56 -4.49 -4.67 -0.42
N VAL A 57 -3.66 -4.95 0.57
CA VAL A 57 -2.32 -4.37 0.69
C VAL A 57 -1.31 -5.42 0.25
N THR A 58 -0.46 -5.08 -0.71
CA THR A 58 0.55 -6.00 -1.22
C THR A 58 1.91 -5.33 -1.29
N ARG A 59 2.94 -6.13 -1.03
CA ARG A 59 4.33 -5.77 -1.33
C ARG A 59 4.84 -6.64 -2.46
N ILE A 60 5.36 -6.02 -3.50
CA ILE A 60 5.94 -6.71 -4.65
C ILE A 60 7.44 -6.49 -4.61
N VAL A 61 8.21 -7.56 -4.76
CA VAL A 61 9.68 -7.52 -4.82
C VAL A 61 10.13 -8.16 -6.13
N TYR A 62 10.96 -7.45 -6.87
CA TYR A 62 11.62 -7.96 -8.06
C TYR A 62 13.10 -7.55 -8.04
N GLY A 63 13.97 -8.52 -7.85
CA GLY A 63 15.40 -8.27 -7.65
C GLY A 63 15.64 -7.34 -6.45
N SER A 64 16.27 -6.20 -6.68
CA SER A 64 16.50 -5.18 -5.66
C SER A 64 15.38 -4.13 -5.56
N ASN A 65 14.35 -4.23 -6.40
CA ASN A 65 13.28 -3.25 -6.43
C ASN A 65 12.03 -3.74 -5.67
N SER A 66 11.35 -2.81 -5.02
CA SER A 66 10.18 -3.11 -4.20
C SER A 66 9.10 -2.04 -4.32
N PHE A 67 7.85 -2.51 -4.31
CA PHE A 67 6.64 -1.70 -4.48
C PHE A 67 5.68 -2.02 -3.34
N LEU A 68 5.10 -1.01 -2.73
CA LEU A 68 4.03 -1.17 -1.75
C LEU A 68 2.73 -0.60 -2.34
N MET A 69 1.78 -1.50 -2.60
CA MET A 69 0.45 -1.18 -3.10
C MET A 69 -0.54 -1.22 -1.94
N THR A 70 -1.18 -0.12 -1.63
CA THR A 70 -1.92 0.03 -0.37
C THR A 70 -3.44 0.04 -0.53
N GLY A 71 -3.95 0.12 -1.77
CA GLY A 71 -5.37 0.36 -2.00
C GLY A 71 -5.84 1.63 -1.26
N ASP A 72 -6.97 1.53 -0.60
CA ASP A 72 -7.54 2.58 0.25
C ASP A 72 -7.37 2.26 1.75
N ALA A 73 -6.34 1.47 2.08
CA ALA A 73 -6.04 1.11 3.46
C ALA A 73 -5.84 2.34 4.33
N GLN A 74 -6.56 2.36 5.45
CA GLN A 74 -6.52 3.44 6.42
C GLN A 74 -5.46 3.14 7.51
N GLN A 75 -5.15 4.13 8.31
CA GLN A 75 -4.16 4.06 9.39
C GLN A 75 -4.33 2.83 10.27
N GLU A 76 -5.55 2.54 10.69
CA GLU A 76 -5.81 1.40 11.57
C GLU A 76 -5.33 0.09 10.93
N THR A 77 -5.59 -0.08 9.63
CA THR A 77 -5.12 -1.24 8.87
C THR A 77 -3.60 -1.26 8.79
N ILE A 78 -2.98 -0.13 8.47
CA ILE A 78 -1.51 -0.02 8.38
C ILE A 78 -0.85 -0.30 9.74
N LYS A 79 -1.37 0.25 10.83
CA LYS A 79 -0.86 -0.03 12.18
C LYS A 79 -0.96 -1.51 12.55
N LYS A 80 -2.05 -2.17 12.17
CA LYS A 80 -2.22 -3.62 12.39
C LYS A 80 -1.25 -4.45 11.53
N ILE A 81 -0.99 -4.04 10.30
CA ILE A 81 0.01 -4.69 9.42
C ILE A 81 1.40 -4.61 10.06
N VAL A 82 1.78 -3.42 10.54
CA VAL A 82 3.06 -3.21 11.24
C VAL A 82 3.13 -4.04 12.53
N ALA A 83 2.07 -4.08 13.31
CA ALA A 83 2.03 -4.86 14.56
C ALA A 83 2.20 -6.36 14.33
N ARG A 84 1.90 -6.86 13.13
CA ARG A 84 2.15 -8.25 12.71
C ARG A 84 3.58 -8.50 12.24
N GLY A 85 4.44 -7.48 12.24
CA GLY A 85 5.85 -7.59 11.86
C GLY A 85 6.09 -7.61 10.35
N TYR A 86 5.12 -7.21 9.52
CA TYR A 86 5.33 -7.11 8.08
C TYR A 86 6.27 -5.95 7.74
N ASP A 87 7.21 -6.22 6.84
CA ASP A 87 8.15 -5.23 6.31
C ASP A 87 7.46 -4.35 5.26
N LEU A 88 7.27 -3.08 5.58
CA LEU A 88 6.68 -2.09 4.68
C LEU A 88 7.71 -1.36 3.80
N SER A 89 9.00 -1.71 3.90
CA SER A 89 10.04 -1.05 3.11
C SER A 89 9.78 -1.21 1.61
N ALA A 90 9.81 -0.12 0.87
CA ALA A 90 9.59 -0.12 -0.57
C ALA A 90 10.22 1.12 -1.21
N GLN A 91 10.71 1.01 -2.44
CA GLN A 91 11.19 2.16 -3.21
C GLN A 91 10.03 2.95 -3.81
N VAL A 92 8.96 2.26 -4.17
CA VAL A 92 7.75 2.86 -4.76
C VAL A 92 6.56 2.64 -3.83
N LEU A 93 5.94 3.72 -3.42
CA LEU A 93 4.72 3.73 -2.62
C LEU A 93 3.53 4.14 -3.49
N LYS A 94 2.53 3.27 -3.65
CA LYS A 94 1.20 3.73 -4.03
C LYS A 94 0.55 4.35 -2.79
N GLN A 95 0.43 5.67 -2.78
CA GLN A 95 -0.18 6.41 -1.67
C GLN A 95 -1.60 5.89 -1.39
N PRO A 96 -1.93 5.53 -0.14
CA PRO A 96 -3.25 5.02 0.17
C PRO A 96 -4.34 6.07 -0.02
N HIS A 97 -5.54 5.58 -0.29
CA HIS A 97 -6.79 6.34 -0.29
C HIS A 97 -6.70 7.67 -1.05
N HIS A 98 -6.07 7.64 -2.25
CA HIS A 98 -5.91 8.79 -3.15
C HIS A 98 -5.24 10.04 -2.51
N GLY A 99 -4.57 9.87 -1.38
CA GLY A 99 -4.04 10.98 -0.59
C GLY A 99 -5.10 11.67 0.28
N TYR A 100 -6.21 10.98 0.57
CA TYR A 100 -7.20 11.45 1.53
C TYR A 100 -6.71 11.17 2.96
N GLN A 101 -6.91 12.13 3.85
CA GLN A 101 -6.57 11.94 5.26
C GLN A 101 -7.77 11.36 6.01
N ASP A 102 -7.59 10.15 6.52
CA ASP A 102 -8.68 9.36 7.08
C ASP A 102 -9.07 9.73 8.51
N VAL A 103 -8.22 10.42 9.25
CA VAL A 103 -8.44 10.69 10.66
C VAL A 103 -8.44 12.18 10.94
N ARG A 104 -9.61 12.67 11.29
CA ARG A 104 -9.82 13.97 11.90
C ARG A 104 -10.02 13.75 13.39
N LEU A 105 -8.98 14.01 14.18
CA LEU A 105 -9.13 14.04 15.63
C LEU A 105 -9.71 15.39 16.01
N GLN A 106 -10.86 15.38 16.66
CA GLN A 106 -11.41 16.59 17.25
C GLN A 106 -10.63 16.89 18.53
N ASP A 107 -9.88 17.99 18.54
CA ASP A 107 -9.31 18.54 19.76
C ASP A 107 -10.46 19.13 20.61
N LYS A 108 -10.97 18.30 21.53
CA LYS A 108 -12.16 18.62 22.33
C LYS A 108 -12.05 19.91 23.16
N PRO A 109 -10.90 20.34 23.71
CA PRO A 109 -10.87 21.61 24.43
C PRO A 109 -11.02 22.86 23.57
N LYS A 110 -10.75 22.78 22.25
CA LYS A 110 -10.70 23.96 21.37
C LYS A 110 -11.57 23.85 20.12
N GLY A 111 -12.32 22.76 19.93
CA GLY A 111 -13.18 22.57 18.76
C GLY A 111 -12.44 22.50 17.43
N ARG A 112 -11.11 22.39 17.45
CA ARG A 112 -10.30 22.26 16.23
C ARG A 112 -10.11 20.82 15.84
N TYR A 113 -10.12 20.57 14.54
CA TYR A 113 -9.70 19.28 14.00
C TYR A 113 -8.17 19.24 13.97
N VAL A 114 -7.58 18.33 14.71
CA VAL A 114 -6.17 17.97 14.58
C VAL A 114 -6.08 16.80 13.64
N TYR A 115 -5.35 16.98 12.57
CA TYR A 115 -5.06 15.90 11.64
C TYR A 115 -3.90 15.09 12.20
N ASP A 116 -4.15 13.83 12.54
CA ASP A 116 -3.06 12.92 12.84
C ASP A 116 -2.28 12.66 11.55
N SER A 117 -0.95 12.75 11.62
CA SER A 117 -0.07 12.57 10.48
C SER A 117 0.10 11.08 10.13
N ASP A 118 -1.01 10.41 9.88
CA ASP A 118 -1.07 8.97 9.64
C ASP A 118 -0.30 8.52 8.41
N HIS A 119 -0.30 9.36 7.40
CA HIS A 119 0.50 9.16 6.20
C HIS A 119 1.99 9.19 6.54
N LYS A 120 2.41 10.06 7.47
CA LYS A 120 3.80 10.11 7.91
C LYS A 120 4.24 8.81 8.56
N TYR A 121 3.38 8.17 9.37
CA TYR A 121 3.67 6.88 9.96
C TYR A 121 3.98 5.80 8.91
N LEU A 122 3.21 5.74 7.84
CA LEU A 122 3.46 4.83 6.72
C LEU A 122 4.71 5.25 5.95
N ILE A 123 4.81 6.52 5.59
CA ILE A 123 5.90 7.07 4.79
C ILE A 123 7.25 6.80 5.45
N ASP A 124 7.37 7.07 6.75
CA ASP A 124 8.61 6.85 7.50
C ASP A 124 9.04 5.37 7.52
N ARG A 125 8.07 4.46 7.46
CA ARG A 125 8.33 3.00 7.45
C ARG A 125 8.65 2.45 6.08
N THR A 126 8.14 3.07 5.02
CA THR A 126 8.45 2.61 3.67
C THR A 126 9.84 3.00 3.23
N GLY A 127 10.34 4.16 3.66
CA GLY A 127 11.57 4.74 3.13
C GLY A 127 11.52 4.97 1.62
N ALA A 128 10.32 5.07 1.04
CA ALA A 128 10.14 5.20 -0.39
C ALA A 128 10.75 6.50 -0.93
N SER A 129 11.28 6.43 -2.13
CA SER A 129 11.76 7.60 -2.88
C SER A 129 10.74 8.09 -3.91
N ILE A 130 9.83 7.22 -4.33
CA ILE A 130 8.80 7.50 -5.33
C ILE A 130 7.42 7.26 -4.70
N ALA A 131 6.53 8.24 -4.83
CA ALA A 131 5.13 8.12 -4.42
C ALA A 131 4.20 8.32 -5.61
N ILE A 132 3.28 7.39 -5.81
CA ILE A 132 2.26 7.46 -6.84
C ILE A 132 0.90 7.73 -6.19
N ILE A 133 0.23 8.78 -6.61
CA ILE A 133 -1.11 9.14 -6.16
C ILE A 133 -2.08 8.97 -7.33
N SER A 134 -2.98 8.00 -7.23
CA SER A 134 -4.08 7.89 -8.20
C SER A 134 -5.22 8.79 -7.76
N ASN A 135 -5.44 9.88 -8.47
CA ASN A 135 -6.49 10.85 -8.17
C ASN A 135 -7.08 11.40 -9.47
N GLY A 136 -8.32 11.88 -9.39
CA GLY A 136 -9.00 12.50 -10.53
C GLY A 136 -8.70 13.99 -10.66
N TYR A 137 -8.79 14.49 -11.88
CA TYR A 137 -8.75 15.93 -12.12
C TYR A 137 -10.02 16.58 -11.55
N LYS A 138 -9.87 17.66 -10.76
CA LYS A 138 -10.98 18.36 -10.10
C LYS A 138 -11.91 17.44 -9.29
N ASN A 139 -11.32 16.46 -8.59
CA ASN A 139 -12.11 15.54 -7.78
C ASN A 139 -12.81 16.24 -6.62
N VAL A 140 -14.03 15.80 -6.32
CA VAL A 140 -14.90 16.42 -5.30
C VAL A 140 -14.30 16.35 -3.89
N ASN A 141 -13.43 15.39 -3.64
CA ASN A 141 -12.78 15.19 -2.35
C ASN A 141 -11.51 16.04 -2.19
N GLN A 142 -11.14 16.81 -3.22
CA GLN A 142 -9.94 17.66 -3.23
C GLN A 142 -8.65 16.91 -2.81
N THR A 143 -8.56 15.63 -3.18
CA THR A 143 -7.37 14.82 -2.90
C THR A 143 -6.30 15.01 -3.98
N PRO A 144 -5.02 14.92 -3.62
CA PRO A 144 -4.48 14.69 -2.29
C PRO A 144 -4.60 15.92 -1.39
N GLU A 145 -4.80 15.72 -0.10
CA GLU A 145 -4.81 16.81 0.87
C GLU A 145 -3.41 17.41 1.04
N SER A 146 -3.35 18.70 1.35
CA SER A 146 -2.09 19.47 1.39
C SER A 146 -1.09 18.95 2.45
N ASN A 147 -1.59 18.42 3.56
CA ASN A 147 -0.75 17.81 4.58
C ASN A 147 -0.15 16.46 4.13
N VAL A 148 -0.89 15.68 3.33
CA VAL A 148 -0.35 14.46 2.70
C VAL A 148 0.79 14.82 1.76
N LEU A 149 0.63 15.83 0.93
CA LEU A 149 1.69 16.31 0.05
C LEU A 149 2.91 16.82 0.83
N ARG A 150 2.69 17.50 1.94
CA ARG A 150 3.78 17.92 2.83
C ARG A 150 4.52 16.73 3.43
N ASP A 151 3.80 15.68 3.85
CA ASP A 151 4.41 14.49 4.42
C ASP A 151 5.20 13.68 3.37
N LEU A 152 4.81 13.76 2.10
CA LEU A 152 5.54 13.19 0.95
C LEU A 152 6.70 14.09 0.48
N SER A 153 6.93 15.24 1.12
CA SER A 153 8.05 16.11 0.75
C SER A 153 9.39 15.38 0.83
N GLY A 154 10.19 15.49 -0.22
CA GLY A 154 11.45 14.76 -0.36
C GLY A 154 11.35 13.43 -1.12
N MET A 155 10.15 13.07 -1.59
CA MET A 155 9.93 12.01 -2.58
C MET A 155 9.64 12.60 -3.96
N ASP A 156 9.86 11.80 -4.99
CA ASP A 156 9.35 12.07 -6.34
C ASP A 156 7.87 11.69 -6.37
N VAL A 157 6.98 12.68 -6.31
CA VAL A 157 5.53 12.47 -6.25
C VAL A 157 4.93 12.61 -7.64
N TYR A 158 4.22 11.59 -8.09
CA TYR A 158 3.49 11.58 -9.35
C TYR A 158 1.99 11.43 -9.09
N GLN A 159 1.19 12.34 -9.67
CA GLN A 159 -0.27 12.34 -9.54
C GLN A 159 -0.91 12.05 -10.90
N THR A 160 -1.87 11.14 -10.95
CA THR A 160 -2.58 10.83 -12.21
C THR A 160 -3.43 11.99 -12.70
N SER A 161 -3.87 12.88 -11.81
CA SER A 161 -4.66 14.08 -12.15
C SER A 161 -3.93 15.03 -13.09
N ASP A 162 -2.61 15.18 -12.97
CA ASP A 162 -1.81 16.06 -13.84
C ASP A 162 -0.95 15.29 -14.84
N LYS A 163 -0.51 14.08 -14.52
CA LYS A 163 0.38 13.28 -15.33
C LYS A 163 -0.32 12.31 -16.29
N GLY A 164 -1.62 12.06 -16.09
CA GLY A 164 -2.33 11.03 -16.83
C GLY A 164 -1.85 9.63 -16.42
N THR A 165 -1.61 8.76 -17.39
CA THR A 165 -1.06 7.43 -17.12
C THR A 165 0.38 7.55 -16.63
N ILE A 166 0.68 6.85 -15.53
CA ILE A 166 2.02 6.76 -14.95
C ILE A 166 2.43 5.30 -14.99
N VAL A 167 3.58 5.02 -15.58
CA VAL A 167 4.15 3.68 -15.66
C VAL A 167 5.45 3.67 -14.88
N VAL A 168 5.56 2.78 -13.92
CA VAL A 168 6.80 2.49 -13.21
C VAL A 168 7.28 1.12 -13.66
N SER A 169 8.46 1.08 -14.24
CA SER A 169 9.06 -0.14 -14.78
C SER A 169 10.29 -0.53 -13.98
N SER A 170 10.51 -1.83 -13.85
CA SER A 170 11.67 -2.41 -13.20
C SER A 170 12.25 -3.56 -14.03
N ASP A 171 13.56 -3.63 -14.08
CA ASP A 171 14.31 -4.77 -14.63
C ASP A 171 14.93 -5.64 -13.49
N GLY A 172 14.51 -5.40 -12.25
CA GLY A 172 15.06 -6.06 -11.06
C GLY A 172 16.25 -5.34 -10.44
N LYS A 173 16.87 -4.40 -11.15
CA LYS A 173 17.98 -3.57 -10.67
C LYS A 173 17.65 -2.09 -10.71
N ASN A 174 17.12 -1.64 -11.86
CA ASN A 174 16.81 -0.25 -12.13
C ASN A 174 15.31 -0.02 -12.09
N LEU A 175 14.91 1.15 -11.61
CA LEU A 175 13.55 1.68 -11.69
C LEU A 175 13.53 2.84 -12.68
N SER A 176 12.47 2.88 -13.48
CA SER A 176 12.18 4.03 -14.34
C SER A 176 10.72 4.43 -14.21
N VAL A 177 10.44 5.72 -14.29
CA VAL A 177 9.08 6.28 -14.27
C VAL A 177 8.86 6.99 -15.57
N SER A 178 7.73 6.69 -16.24
CA SER A 178 7.26 7.44 -17.40
C SER A 178 5.83 7.91 -17.16
N ALA A 179 5.49 9.07 -17.71
CA ALA A 179 4.18 9.67 -17.56
C ALA A 179 3.66 10.16 -18.90
N GLN A 180 2.35 10.05 -19.10
CA GLN A 180 1.70 10.43 -20.37
C GLN A 180 1.83 11.93 -20.65
N LYS A 181 1.79 12.76 -19.59
CA LYS A 181 1.84 14.22 -19.68
C LYS A 181 3.05 14.75 -18.91
N GLY A 182 3.73 15.76 -19.47
CA GLY A 182 4.82 16.45 -18.77
C GLY A 182 6.07 15.61 -18.52
N GLY A 183 6.26 14.52 -19.26
CA GLY A 183 7.43 13.65 -19.16
C GLY A 183 7.61 13.02 -17.77
N ASN A 184 8.85 12.67 -17.44
CA ASN A 184 9.21 11.96 -16.20
C ASN A 184 9.40 12.91 -15.00
N VAL A 185 9.04 14.18 -15.11
CA VAL A 185 9.16 15.16 -14.02
C VAL A 185 8.05 14.91 -13.00
N PRO A 186 8.37 14.81 -11.70
CA PRO A 186 7.37 14.69 -10.65
C PRO A 186 6.38 15.85 -10.63
N SER A 187 5.15 15.59 -10.14
CA SER A 187 4.07 16.58 -10.06
C SER A 187 4.40 17.78 -9.17
N HIS A 188 5.32 17.63 -8.23
CA HIS A 188 5.69 18.62 -7.21
C HIS A 188 7.18 18.99 -7.24
N ALA A 189 7.73 19.23 -8.42
CA ALA A 189 9.10 19.72 -8.56
C ALA A 189 9.39 21.04 -7.81
N GLY A 190 8.35 21.75 -7.32
CA GLY A 190 8.49 23.00 -6.59
C GLY A 190 8.59 22.89 -5.05
N TYR A 191 8.36 21.73 -4.46
CA TYR A 191 8.50 21.52 -3.01
C TYR A 191 9.77 20.77 -2.67
N VAL A 192 10.90 21.25 -3.16
CA VAL A 192 12.20 20.70 -2.78
C VAL A 192 12.62 21.30 -1.43
N VAL A 193 12.14 20.75 -0.34
CA VAL A 193 12.88 20.83 0.90
C VAL A 193 14.01 19.80 0.77
N LYS A 194 15.21 20.28 0.42
CA LYS A 194 16.43 19.46 0.39
C LYS A 194 16.78 18.99 1.81
N GLN A 195 16.07 18.01 2.30
CA GLN A 195 16.56 17.20 3.41
C GLN A 195 16.99 15.85 2.83
N LYS A 196 18.30 15.66 2.75
CA LYS A 196 18.88 14.34 2.55
C LYS A 196 18.37 13.45 3.70
N ARG A 197 17.36 12.61 3.44
CA ARG A 197 17.00 11.55 4.36
C ARG A 197 18.12 10.53 4.31
N THR A 198 18.90 10.45 5.37
CA THR A 198 19.76 9.31 5.61
C THR A 198 18.83 8.12 5.82
N PRO A 199 18.97 7.02 5.06
CA PRO A 199 18.18 5.82 5.33
C PRO A 199 18.44 5.40 6.77
N LEU A 200 17.41 5.30 7.59
CA LEU A 200 17.48 4.62 8.87
C LEU A 200 17.70 3.13 8.57
N MET A 201 18.97 2.76 8.41
CA MET A 201 19.35 1.37 8.47
C MET A 201 19.14 0.90 9.92
N GLN A 202 17.96 0.48 10.25
CA GLN A 202 17.79 -0.41 11.38
C GLN A 202 18.40 -1.75 10.97
N LYS A 203 19.53 -2.07 11.58
CA LYS A 203 20.07 -3.44 11.59
C LYS A 203 19.02 -4.32 12.28
N VAL A 204 18.14 -4.90 11.49
CA VAL A 204 17.33 -6.02 11.96
C VAL A 204 18.27 -7.21 11.98
N THR A 205 18.74 -7.57 13.15
CA THR A 205 19.40 -8.84 13.39
C THR A 205 18.33 -9.91 13.25
N VAL A 206 18.28 -10.57 12.10
CA VAL A 206 17.44 -11.74 11.89
C VAL A 206 18.06 -12.85 12.72
N GLN A 207 17.52 -13.11 13.90
CA GLN A 207 17.76 -14.38 14.57
C GLN A 207 17.04 -15.46 13.75
N ALA A 208 17.84 -16.34 13.17
CA ALA A 208 17.35 -17.51 12.49
C ALA A 208 16.62 -18.40 13.49
N ASN A 209 15.30 -18.40 13.45
CA ASN A 209 14.49 -19.35 14.19
C ASN A 209 14.58 -20.70 13.52
N THR A 210 15.38 -21.57 14.15
CA THR A 210 15.58 -22.98 13.85
C THR A 210 14.24 -23.73 13.77
N LYS A 211 14.09 -24.41 12.65
CA LYS A 211 13.34 -25.66 12.40
C LYS A 211 12.26 -26.05 13.42
N LYS A 212 11.01 -25.72 13.12
CA LYS A 212 9.89 -26.54 13.57
C LYS A 212 9.56 -27.55 12.48
N LYS A 213 9.86 -28.84 12.78
CA LYS A 213 9.53 -30.00 11.96
C LYS A 213 8.01 -30.02 11.72
N MET A 214 7.58 -29.92 10.48
CA MET A 214 6.19 -30.18 10.11
C MET A 214 5.95 -31.68 10.16
N THR A 215 5.02 -32.11 11.00
CA THR A 215 4.49 -33.48 11.02
C THR A 215 3.47 -33.60 9.88
N PRO A 216 3.51 -34.64 9.05
CA PRO A 216 2.52 -34.83 8.00
C PRO A 216 1.17 -35.19 8.59
N LEU A 217 0.12 -34.56 8.08
CA LEU A 217 -1.27 -34.94 8.33
C LEU A 217 -1.49 -36.35 7.75
N ARG A 218 -1.85 -37.29 8.61
CA ARG A 218 -2.33 -38.63 8.21
C ARG A 218 -3.66 -38.48 7.46
N SER A 219 -3.72 -39.07 6.30
CA SER A 219 -4.96 -39.39 5.60
C SER A 219 -5.61 -40.60 6.28
N ASP A 220 -6.68 -40.40 7.01
CA ASP A 220 -7.57 -41.49 7.35
C ASP A 220 -8.70 -41.53 6.31
N ALA A 221 -8.52 -42.44 5.35
CA ALA A 221 -9.60 -43.02 4.58
C ALA A 221 -9.94 -44.36 5.23
N SER A 222 -11.21 -44.54 5.42
CA SER A 222 -11.94 -45.83 5.53
C SER A 222 -12.82 -45.96 6.77
N ALA A 223 -14.08 -45.87 6.58
CA ALA A 223 -15.15 -46.90 6.59
C ALA A 223 -16.50 -46.20 6.60
#